data_6cc9ab0704c93b7ee5b78259f814f502
#
_entry.id   6cc9ab0704c93b7ee5b78259f814f502
#
_cell.length_a   1.000
_cell.length_b   1.000
_cell.length_c   1.000
_cell.angle_alpha   90.00
_cell.angle_beta   90.00
_cell.angle_gamma   90.00
#
_symmetry.space_group_name_H-M   'P 1'
#
loop_
_entity.id
_entity.type
_entity.pdbx_description
1 polymer ?
#
loop_
_entity_poly.entity_id
_entity_poly.type
_entity_poly.pdbx_seq_one_letter_code
_entity_poly.pdbx_strand_id
1 'polypeptide(L)'
;TVPSPCAAQSTQLFYTTDDGVFFVADAAGPDHPWDLEVVQLQSSRLEIPREAPFMLPFNQWYTNRPGTTLFMPVTNIALLYLNLLLTMFSEDTGYFIVDTDNGNAACGLDAFRKSAGGHLHDNLASRKMFSLRELDAGICETAIQEQGIICEHLSLMQQALGLGGGIQSVGSGRHLLGMEPHIYPGLGFHFVVPPGKPLRGNPVGIPQVWEGPTPPFVPSMKDAVTSLVASKFGPNGTYGKPSEQPWTNLKAAQQVPQHSERAIDATIAFADYVLGTYGRFPAHADACKSIVACQTHHLDEEFYATFYPDSTLPDAHREHMHVWHSH
;
A
#
# COMPACT_ATOMS: atom_id res chain seq x y z
N THR A 1 -5.68 -7.59 10.93
CA THR A 1 -5.88 -7.33 9.50
C THR A 1 -7.09 -6.43 9.30
N VAL A 2 -6.99 -5.46 8.42
CA VAL A 2 -8.11 -4.62 8.02
C VAL A 2 -8.76 -5.18 6.74
N PRO A 3 -10.04 -4.90 6.49
CA PRO A 3 -10.67 -5.25 5.22
C PRO A 3 -9.91 -4.62 4.05
N SER A 4 -9.61 -5.42 3.02
CA SER A 4 -8.99 -4.96 1.78
C SER A 4 -9.99 -5.13 0.63
N PRO A 5 -10.31 -4.08 -0.15
CA PRO A 5 -11.30 -4.14 -1.23
C PRO A 5 -11.00 -5.23 -2.28
N CYS A 6 -9.71 -5.50 -2.52
CA CYS A 6 -9.28 -6.52 -3.50
C CYS A 6 -8.67 -7.75 -2.82
N ALA A 7 -8.82 -7.92 -1.50
CA ALA A 7 -8.21 -8.99 -0.70
C ALA A 7 -6.68 -9.13 -0.91
N ALA A 8 -6.02 -8.06 -1.38
CA ALA A 8 -4.59 -8.05 -1.65
C ALA A 8 -3.75 -7.75 -0.40
N GLN A 9 -4.36 -7.10 0.61
CA GLN A 9 -3.68 -6.64 1.83
C GLN A 9 -2.35 -5.95 1.50
N SER A 10 -2.40 -5.04 0.52
CA SER A 10 -1.22 -4.42 -0.09
C SER A 10 -0.67 -3.25 0.72
N THR A 11 -1.35 -2.84 1.80
CA THR A 11 -0.98 -1.70 2.64
C THR A 11 -0.33 -2.17 3.92
N GLN A 12 0.87 -1.68 4.19
CA GLN A 12 1.63 -1.91 5.41
C GLN A 12 1.71 -0.63 6.23
N LEU A 13 1.96 -0.77 7.53
CA LEU A 13 1.96 0.35 8.47
C LEU A 13 3.40 0.70 8.88
N PHE A 14 3.75 1.96 8.68
CA PHE A 14 4.93 2.58 9.26
C PHE A 14 4.48 3.54 10.36
N TYR A 15 5.32 3.75 11.37
CA TYR A 15 5.03 4.77 12.37
C TYR A 15 6.33 5.37 12.93
N THR A 16 6.21 6.57 13.48
CA THR A 16 7.30 7.22 14.20
C THR A 16 6.86 7.71 15.57
N THR A 17 7.73 7.50 16.56
CA THR A 17 7.64 8.01 17.94
C THR A 17 8.92 8.76 18.28
N ASP A 18 9.09 9.19 19.52
CA ASP A 18 10.36 9.75 19.99
C ASP A 18 11.52 8.75 19.96
N ASP A 19 11.20 7.44 20.03
CA ASP A 19 12.19 6.35 20.05
C ASP A 19 12.65 5.91 18.66
N GLY A 20 11.99 6.40 17.58
CA GLY A 20 12.42 6.03 16.23
C GLY A 20 11.33 5.98 15.17
N VAL A 21 11.72 5.39 14.05
CA VAL A 21 10.85 5.05 12.92
C VAL A 21 10.77 3.53 12.82
N PHE A 22 9.57 3.01 12.69
CA PHE A 22 9.28 1.59 12.74
C PHE A 22 8.42 1.14 11.55
N PHE A 23 8.64 -0.08 11.13
CA PHE A 23 7.83 -0.82 10.17
C PHE A 23 7.12 -1.96 10.88
N VAL A 24 5.81 -2.10 10.66
CA VAL A 24 5.02 -3.22 11.17
C VAL A 24 4.96 -4.28 10.06
N ALA A 25 5.74 -5.33 10.24
CA ALA A 25 5.77 -6.48 9.33
C ALA A 25 4.64 -7.47 9.62
N ASP A 26 4.32 -8.29 8.63
CA ASP A 26 3.46 -9.45 8.83
C ASP A 26 4.13 -10.46 9.77
N ALA A 27 3.32 -11.26 10.44
CA ALA A 27 3.80 -12.22 11.43
C ALA A 27 4.85 -13.18 10.86
N ALA A 28 5.83 -13.47 11.68
CA ALA A 28 7.04 -14.20 11.32
C ALA A 28 6.87 -15.71 11.10
N GLY A 29 5.66 -16.25 10.97
CA GLY A 29 5.53 -17.67 10.65
C GLY A 29 4.17 -18.32 10.93
N PRO A 30 4.01 -19.58 10.53
CA PRO A 30 2.74 -20.32 10.65
C PRO A 30 2.32 -20.61 12.08
N ASP A 31 3.26 -20.61 13.03
CA ASP A 31 2.98 -20.91 14.44
C ASP A 31 2.41 -19.69 15.19
N HIS A 32 2.59 -18.49 14.66
CA HIS A 32 2.14 -17.23 15.26
C HIS A 32 1.54 -16.28 14.20
N PRO A 33 0.46 -16.69 13.52
CA PRO A 33 -0.07 -15.91 12.38
C PRO A 33 -0.70 -14.57 12.78
N TRP A 34 -0.78 -14.27 14.06
CA TRP A 34 -1.35 -13.03 14.62
C TRP A 34 -0.31 -12.12 15.28
N ASP A 35 0.92 -12.60 15.43
CA ASP A 35 2.00 -11.82 16.00
C ASP A 35 2.54 -10.87 14.92
N LEU A 36 2.61 -9.59 15.25
CA LEU A 36 3.22 -8.58 14.38
C LEU A 36 4.69 -8.44 14.77
N GLU A 37 5.56 -8.45 13.79
CA GLU A 37 6.94 -8.08 13.98
C GLU A 37 7.10 -6.58 13.78
N VAL A 38 7.83 -5.92 14.68
CA VAL A 38 8.14 -4.50 14.57
C VAL A 38 9.63 -4.36 14.27
N VAL A 39 9.95 -3.83 13.10
CA VAL A 39 11.31 -3.58 12.65
C VAL A 39 11.64 -2.10 12.83
N GLN A 40 12.66 -1.78 13.62
CA GLN A 40 13.14 -0.41 13.76
C GLN A 40 14.00 -0.02 12.55
N LEU A 41 13.57 1.04 11.84
CA LEU A 41 14.26 1.56 10.66
C LEU A 41 15.27 2.67 11.01
N GLN A 42 14.90 3.52 11.97
CA GLN A 42 15.72 4.65 12.43
C GLN A 42 15.61 4.75 13.96
N SER A 43 16.69 5.14 14.63
CA SER A 43 16.77 5.24 16.09
C SER A 43 16.30 6.57 16.68
N SER A 44 15.75 7.46 15.85
CA SER A 44 15.19 8.75 16.26
C SER A 44 13.91 9.04 15.48
N ARG A 45 13.09 9.94 16.01
CA ARG A 45 11.88 10.43 15.36
C ARG A 45 12.16 10.88 13.93
N LEU A 46 11.21 10.62 13.03
CA LEU A 46 11.26 11.08 11.64
C LEU A 46 11.17 12.63 11.60
N GLU A 47 12.27 13.28 11.32
CA GLU A 47 12.38 14.74 11.28
C GLU A 47 11.80 15.30 9.96
N ILE A 48 10.46 15.41 9.87
CA ILE A 48 9.80 15.96 8.66
C ILE A 48 10.01 17.47 8.61
N PRO A 49 10.65 18.02 7.54
CA PRO A 49 10.80 19.46 7.40
C PRO A 49 9.46 20.20 7.44
N ARG A 50 9.42 21.34 8.14
CA ARG A 50 8.15 22.06 8.38
C ARG A 50 7.63 22.85 7.18
N GLU A 51 8.50 23.13 6.19
CA GLU A 51 8.14 23.87 4.98
C GLU A 51 7.55 22.95 3.89
N ALA A 52 6.80 23.55 2.97
CA ALA A 52 6.35 22.87 1.75
C ALA A 52 7.57 22.54 0.86
N PRO A 53 7.58 21.41 0.15
CA PRO A 53 6.49 20.48 -0.05
C PRO A 53 6.41 19.34 1.00
N PHE A 54 7.29 19.32 2.00
CA PHE A 54 7.41 18.25 2.98
C PHE A 54 6.21 18.24 3.93
N MET A 55 5.76 19.42 4.37
CA MET A 55 4.61 19.56 5.24
C MET A 55 3.68 20.68 4.78
N LEU A 56 2.37 20.41 4.78
CA LEU A 56 1.36 21.40 4.42
C LEU A 56 1.29 22.50 5.50
N PRO A 57 1.12 23.78 5.12
CA PRO A 57 1.17 24.91 6.07
C PRO A 57 0.22 24.78 7.27
N PHE A 58 -0.98 24.27 7.04
CA PHE A 58 -2.00 24.12 8.10
C PHE A 58 -1.71 22.95 9.05
N ASN A 59 -0.76 22.06 8.72
CA ASN A 59 -0.34 20.94 9.57
C ASN A 59 0.93 21.25 10.37
N GLN A 60 1.66 22.31 10.03
CA GLN A 60 2.97 22.61 10.62
C GLN A 60 2.97 22.80 12.14
N TRP A 61 1.87 23.25 12.70
CA TRP A 61 1.78 23.58 14.12
C TRP A 61 1.62 22.33 15.01
N TYR A 62 1.04 21.23 14.54
CA TYR A 62 0.71 20.09 15.38
C TYR A 62 1.26 18.74 14.92
N THR A 63 1.52 18.55 13.60
CA THR A 63 1.92 17.25 13.06
C THR A 63 3.31 16.83 13.54
N ASN A 64 3.42 15.56 13.94
CA ASN A 64 4.69 14.90 14.27
C ASN A 64 5.51 15.68 15.31
N ARG A 65 4.86 16.12 16.38
CA ARG A 65 5.52 16.76 17.54
C ARG A 65 6.07 15.70 18.49
N PRO A 66 7.09 16.03 19.31
CA PRO A 66 7.52 15.17 20.40
C PRO A 66 6.33 14.73 21.27
N GLY A 67 6.37 13.51 21.79
CA GLY A 67 5.28 12.91 22.56
C GLY A 67 4.09 12.41 21.73
N THR A 68 4.14 12.49 20.40
CA THR A 68 3.08 11.96 19.51
C THR A 68 3.55 10.73 18.75
N THR A 69 2.62 9.88 18.34
CA THR A 69 2.85 8.81 17.36
C THR A 69 2.22 9.21 16.03
N LEU A 70 2.97 9.18 14.94
CA LEU A 70 2.46 9.39 13.60
C LEU A 70 2.49 8.08 12.83
N PHE A 71 1.32 7.54 12.52
CA PHE A 71 1.11 6.35 11.71
C PHE A 71 1.01 6.72 10.23
N MET A 72 1.71 6.00 9.38
CA MET A 72 1.85 6.26 7.94
C MET A 72 1.56 4.97 7.17
N PRO A 73 0.32 4.72 6.73
CA PRO A 73 0.02 3.59 5.87
C PRO A 73 0.66 3.80 4.49
N VAL A 74 1.36 2.80 4.00
CA VAL A 74 1.97 2.79 2.67
C VAL A 74 1.45 1.58 1.90
N THR A 75 0.85 1.84 0.73
CA THR A 75 0.33 0.77 -0.14
C THR A 75 1.35 0.39 -1.20
N ASN A 76 1.60 -0.91 -1.35
CA ASN A 76 2.32 -1.48 -2.48
C ASN A 76 1.37 -1.55 -3.68
N ILE A 77 1.35 -0.48 -4.46
CA ILE A 77 0.50 -0.35 -5.66
C ILE A 77 0.88 -1.40 -6.71
N ALA A 78 2.17 -1.70 -6.87
CA ALA A 78 2.61 -2.69 -7.85
C ALA A 78 2.08 -4.08 -7.52
N LEU A 79 2.06 -4.48 -6.24
CA LEU A 79 1.48 -5.75 -5.79
C LEU A 79 -0.04 -5.79 -6.05
N LEU A 80 -0.76 -4.74 -5.65
CA LEU A 80 -2.19 -4.61 -5.87
C LEU A 80 -2.52 -4.67 -7.36
N TYR A 81 -1.70 -4.02 -8.18
CA TYR A 81 -1.84 -3.97 -9.63
C TYR A 81 -1.73 -5.36 -10.25
N LEU A 82 -0.64 -6.08 -9.98
CA LEU A 82 -0.43 -7.43 -10.50
C LEU A 82 -1.53 -8.39 -10.05
N ASN A 83 -1.95 -8.28 -8.79
CA ASN A 83 -3.04 -9.09 -8.25
C ASN A 83 -4.37 -8.86 -9.00
N LEU A 84 -4.70 -7.61 -9.32
CA LEU A 84 -5.90 -7.27 -10.05
C LEU A 84 -5.83 -7.72 -11.52
N LEU A 85 -4.67 -7.54 -12.17
CA LEU A 85 -4.48 -7.96 -13.57
C LEU A 85 -4.71 -9.47 -13.76
N LEU A 86 -4.24 -10.32 -12.85
CA LEU A 86 -4.48 -11.76 -12.89
C LEU A 86 -5.98 -12.11 -12.93
N THR A 87 -6.82 -11.29 -12.31
CA THR A 87 -8.28 -11.45 -12.36
C THR A 87 -8.87 -10.82 -13.62
N MET A 88 -8.43 -9.61 -13.98
CA MET A 88 -8.93 -8.89 -15.15
C MET A 88 -8.65 -9.63 -16.46
N PHE A 89 -7.50 -10.29 -16.56
CA PHE A 89 -7.09 -11.05 -17.74
C PHE A 89 -7.50 -12.54 -17.70
N SER A 90 -8.33 -12.96 -16.74
CA SER A 90 -8.90 -14.30 -16.76
C SER A 90 -9.92 -14.47 -17.90
N GLU A 91 -10.19 -15.70 -18.28
CA GLU A 91 -11.17 -16.04 -19.32
C GLU A 91 -12.59 -15.59 -18.94
N ASP A 92 -12.91 -15.55 -17.64
CA ASP A 92 -14.23 -15.16 -17.15
C ASP A 92 -14.43 -13.64 -17.25
N THR A 93 -13.40 -12.85 -16.95
CA THR A 93 -13.47 -11.38 -17.01
C THR A 93 -13.07 -10.85 -18.38
N GLY A 94 -11.93 -11.22 -18.91
CA GLY A 94 -11.48 -10.95 -20.28
C GLY A 94 -11.34 -9.46 -20.63
N TYR A 95 -10.87 -8.62 -19.71
CA TYR A 95 -10.63 -7.21 -19.98
C TYR A 95 -9.46 -7.01 -20.92
N PHE A 96 -9.50 -5.94 -21.71
CA PHE A 96 -8.45 -5.53 -22.63
C PHE A 96 -8.00 -4.10 -22.36
N ILE A 97 -6.70 -3.87 -22.25
CA ILE A 97 -6.14 -2.57 -21.94
C ILE A 97 -5.43 -1.98 -23.14
N VAL A 98 -5.65 -0.67 -23.37
CA VAL A 98 -5.00 0.10 -24.43
C VAL A 98 -4.19 1.25 -23.86
N ASP A 99 -3.02 1.49 -24.42
CA ASP A 99 -2.19 2.63 -24.08
C ASP A 99 -2.50 3.81 -25.00
N THR A 100 -3.37 4.70 -24.54
CA THR A 100 -3.80 5.89 -25.29
C THR A 100 -2.67 6.92 -25.46
N ASP A 101 -1.68 6.93 -24.57
CA ASP A 101 -0.53 7.83 -24.66
C ASP A 101 0.49 7.36 -25.68
N ASN A 102 0.41 6.10 -26.09
CA ASN A 102 1.30 5.47 -27.08
C ASN A 102 0.49 4.95 -28.29
N GLY A 103 -0.31 5.80 -28.90
CA GLY A 103 -1.02 5.52 -30.15
C GLY A 103 -2.07 4.40 -30.07
N ASN A 104 -2.68 4.19 -28.92
CA ASN A 104 -3.60 3.09 -28.61
C ASN A 104 -2.96 1.70 -28.74
N ALA A 105 -1.68 1.58 -28.38
CA ALA A 105 -1.00 0.30 -28.34
C ALA A 105 -1.73 -0.70 -27.42
N ALA A 106 -1.66 -1.97 -27.76
CA ALA A 106 -2.34 -3.06 -27.05
C ALA A 106 -1.68 -3.46 -25.72
N CYS A 107 -0.75 -2.71 -25.21
CA CYS A 107 -0.03 -3.00 -23.96
C CYS A 107 0.59 -4.42 -23.91
N GLY A 108 1.12 -4.92 -25.05
CA GLY A 108 1.65 -6.29 -25.14
C GLY A 108 0.59 -7.39 -25.26
N LEU A 109 -0.70 -7.04 -25.31
CA LEU A 109 -1.81 -7.99 -25.28
C LEU A 109 -2.27 -8.47 -26.68
N ASP A 110 -1.51 -8.21 -27.76
CA ASP A 110 -1.93 -8.55 -29.15
C ASP A 110 -2.24 -10.04 -29.34
N ALA A 111 -1.45 -10.94 -28.78
CA ALA A 111 -1.65 -12.38 -28.88
C ALA A 111 -2.90 -12.87 -28.11
N PHE A 112 -3.41 -12.07 -27.19
CA PHE A 112 -4.54 -12.43 -26.33
C PHE A 112 -5.87 -11.85 -26.81
N ARG A 113 -5.88 -11.04 -27.88
CA ARG A 113 -7.07 -10.44 -28.48
C ARG A 113 -8.09 -11.51 -28.90
N LYS A 114 -9.34 -11.31 -28.55
CA LYS A 114 -10.43 -12.19 -29.00
C LYS A 114 -10.58 -12.16 -30.51
N SER A 115 -10.38 -11.02 -31.17
CA SER A 115 -10.34 -10.89 -32.62
C SER A 115 -9.24 -11.69 -33.30
N ALA A 116 -8.19 -12.07 -32.58
CA ALA A 116 -7.07 -12.89 -33.03
C ALA A 116 -7.10 -14.35 -32.48
N GLY A 117 -8.23 -14.77 -31.90
CA GLY A 117 -8.40 -16.12 -31.34
C GLY A 117 -8.00 -16.25 -29.87
N GLY A 118 -7.67 -15.13 -29.19
CA GLY A 118 -7.45 -15.07 -27.75
C GLY A 118 -8.74 -14.98 -26.95
N HIS A 119 -8.64 -14.53 -25.69
CA HIS A 119 -9.77 -14.49 -24.76
C HIS A 119 -10.10 -13.05 -24.26
N LEU A 120 -9.25 -12.07 -24.51
CA LEU A 120 -9.48 -10.69 -24.06
C LEU A 120 -10.35 -9.91 -25.07
N HIS A 121 -11.36 -9.23 -24.58
CA HIS A 121 -12.37 -8.53 -25.41
C HIS A 121 -11.85 -7.19 -25.93
N ASP A 122 -11.31 -7.18 -27.12
CA ASP A 122 -10.66 -6.05 -27.78
C ASP A 122 -11.61 -5.21 -28.67
N ASN A 123 -12.90 -5.16 -28.37
CA ASN A 123 -13.86 -4.30 -29.04
C ASN A 123 -14.64 -3.44 -28.03
N LEU A 124 -14.94 -2.21 -28.41
CA LEU A 124 -15.65 -1.23 -27.53
C LEU A 124 -17.06 -1.69 -27.16
N ALA A 125 -17.74 -2.46 -27.99
CA ALA A 125 -19.10 -2.96 -27.72
C ALA A 125 -19.14 -3.95 -26.54
N SER A 126 -18.00 -4.58 -26.19
CA SER A 126 -17.88 -5.50 -25.07
C SER A 126 -17.99 -4.78 -23.70
N ARG A 127 -17.72 -3.47 -23.65
CA ARG A 127 -17.56 -2.67 -22.43
C ARG A 127 -16.48 -3.22 -21.47
N LYS A 128 -15.52 -3.96 -22.00
CA LYS A 128 -14.39 -4.57 -21.27
C LYS A 128 -13.05 -3.98 -21.70
N MET A 129 -13.05 -2.82 -22.32
CA MET A 129 -11.84 -2.09 -22.70
C MET A 129 -11.64 -0.89 -21.77
N PHE A 130 -10.40 -0.73 -21.30
CA PHE A 130 -9.95 0.41 -20.50
C PHE A 130 -8.68 1.00 -21.10
N SER A 131 -8.47 2.29 -20.88
CA SER A 131 -7.14 2.87 -21.09
C SER A 131 -6.21 2.52 -19.91
N LEU A 132 -4.91 2.51 -20.18
CA LEU A 132 -3.89 2.35 -19.15
C LEU A 132 -4.01 3.41 -18.04
N ARG A 133 -4.40 4.65 -18.39
CA ARG A 133 -4.64 5.72 -17.41
C ARG A 133 -5.84 5.46 -16.50
N GLU A 134 -6.94 4.97 -17.05
CA GLU A 134 -8.12 4.60 -16.24
C GLU A 134 -7.80 3.46 -15.29
N LEU A 135 -7.03 2.47 -15.75
CA LEU A 135 -6.59 1.37 -14.91
C LEU A 135 -5.70 1.87 -13.76
N ASP A 136 -4.69 2.69 -14.04
CA ASP A 136 -3.80 3.27 -13.03
C ASP A 136 -4.58 4.10 -11.99
N ALA A 137 -5.55 4.89 -12.43
CA ALA A 137 -6.41 5.68 -11.56
C ALA A 137 -7.27 4.80 -10.65
N GLY A 138 -7.93 3.78 -11.20
CA GLY A 138 -8.79 2.87 -10.42
C GLY A 138 -8.02 2.07 -9.37
N ILE A 139 -6.78 1.69 -9.66
CA ILE A 139 -5.91 1.03 -8.68
C ILE A 139 -5.50 2.00 -7.57
N CYS A 140 -5.20 3.26 -7.90
CA CYS A 140 -4.93 4.27 -6.88
C CYS A 140 -6.14 4.53 -5.98
N GLU A 141 -7.36 4.55 -6.53
CA GLU A 141 -8.60 4.69 -5.73
C GLU A 141 -8.76 3.52 -4.75
N THR A 142 -8.50 2.29 -5.18
CA THR A 142 -8.52 1.11 -4.31
C THR A 142 -7.50 1.22 -3.17
N ALA A 143 -6.30 1.70 -3.47
CA ALA A 143 -5.25 1.92 -2.46
C ALA A 143 -5.65 2.99 -1.42
N ILE A 144 -6.30 4.07 -1.87
CA ILE A 144 -6.81 5.13 -0.98
C ILE A 144 -7.87 4.57 -0.02
N GLN A 145 -8.78 3.72 -0.52
CA GLN A 145 -9.78 3.06 0.31
C GLN A 145 -9.14 2.19 1.39
N GLU A 146 -8.13 1.40 1.05
CA GLU A 146 -7.42 0.54 2.00
C GLU A 146 -6.70 1.36 3.08
N GLN A 147 -6.00 2.43 2.70
CA GLN A 147 -5.38 3.36 3.65
C GLN A 147 -6.40 4.06 4.55
N GLY A 148 -7.53 4.48 3.98
CA GLY A 148 -8.63 5.10 4.73
C GLY A 148 -9.22 4.17 5.79
N ILE A 149 -9.42 2.90 5.47
CA ILE A 149 -9.93 1.90 6.42
C ILE A 149 -8.93 1.67 7.56
N ILE A 150 -7.63 1.60 7.27
CA ILE A 150 -6.58 1.48 8.31
C ILE A 150 -6.62 2.69 9.24
N CYS A 151 -6.65 3.90 8.69
CA CYS A 151 -6.72 5.13 9.48
C CYS A 151 -7.98 5.22 10.33
N GLU A 152 -9.12 4.77 9.80
CA GLU A 152 -10.39 4.73 10.57
C GLU A 152 -10.28 3.75 11.75
N HIS A 153 -9.71 2.57 11.56
CA HIS A 153 -9.50 1.63 12.67
C HIS A 153 -8.56 2.20 13.73
N LEU A 154 -7.51 2.93 13.33
CA LEU A 154 -6.64 3.65 14.27
C LEU A 154 -7.42 4.73 15.03
N SER A 155 -8.27 5.51 14.35
CA SER A 155 -9.11 6.52 14.97
C SER A 155 -10.12 5.94 15.98
N LEU A 156 -10.74 4.83 15.64
CA LEU A 156 -11.65 4.11 16.56
C LEU A 156 -10.90 3.61 17.81
N MET A 157 -9.68 3.10 17.62
CA MET A 157 -8.86 2.67 18.75
C MET A 157 -8.41 3.85 19.61
N GLN A 158 -8.05 4.99 19.01
CA GLN A 158 -7.75 6.23 19.75
C GLN A 158 -8.91 6.63 20.66
N GLN A 159 -10.13 6.62 20.11
CA GLN A 159 -11.33 6.95 20.91
C GLN A 159 -11.56 5.94 22.04
N ALA A 160 -11.41 4.64 21.76
CA ALA A 160 -11.57 3.58 22.76
C ALA A 160 -10.55 3.71 23.91
N LEU A 161 -9.34 4.15 23.60
CA LEU A 161 -8.27 4.39 24.59
C LEU A 161 -8.31 5.80 25.21
N GLY A 162 -9.25 6.65 24.80
CA GLY A 162 -9.34 8.02 25.29
C GLY A 162 -8.20 8.95 24.84
N LEU A 163 -7.55 8.60 23.71
CA LEU A 163 -6.47 9.39 23.13
C LEU A 163 -7.01 10.44 22.16
N GLY A 164 -6.22 11.49 21.96
CA GLY A 164 -6.44 12.48 20.91
C GLY A 164 -5.72 12.11 19.61
N GLY A 165 -6.07 12.83 18.54
CA GLY A 165 -5.41 12.67 17.25
C GLY A 165 -6.35 12.86 16.08
N GLY A 166 -5.91 12.41 14.91
CA GLY A 166 -6.73 12.50 13.69
C GLY A 166 -6.00 12.10 12.42
N ILE A 167 -6.80 11.92 11.38
CA ILE A 167 -6.34 11.59 10.03
C ILE A 167 -5.97 12.89 9.30
N GLN A 168 -4.85 12.89 8.60
CA GLN A 168 -4.34 14.07 7.92
C GLN A 168 -3.46 13.73 6.70
N SER A 169 -3.36 14.65 5.76
CA SER A 169 -2.31 14.68 4.76
C SER A 169 -1.13 15.46 5.30
N VAL A 170 0.01 14.82 5.53
CA VAL A 170 1.22 15.49 6.06
C VAL A 170 1.76 16.49 5.04
N GLY A 171 1.99 16.03 3.81
CA GLY A 171 2.53 16.80 2.70
C GLY A 171 2.61 15.93 1.45
N SER A 172 3.70 16.05 0.68
CA SER A 172 3.92 15.16 -0.45
C SER A 172 4.32 13.76 0.00
N GLY A 173 3.50 12.75 -0.34
CA GLY A 173 3.78 11.35 -0.02
C GLY A 173 5.13 10.87 -0.58
N ARG A 174 5.56 11.35 -1.74
CA ARG A 174 6.87 11.00 -2.30
C ARG A 174 8.03 11.48 -1.44
N HIS A 175 7.94 12.71 -0.91
CA HIS A 175 8.96 13.22 0.01
C HIS A 175 8.94 12.43 1.32
N LEU A 176 7.76 12.08 1.83
CA LEU A 176 7.64 11.22 3.01
C LEU A 176 8.32 9.87 2.80
N LEU A 177 8.25 9.30 1.60
CA LEU A 177 8.95 8.05 1.25
C LEU A 177 10.47 8.23 1.07
N GLY A 178 10.99 9.46 0.85
CA GLY A 178 12.42 9.74 0.71
C GLY A 178 12.87 10.08 -0.72
N MET A 179 12.04 10.76 -1.51
CA MET A 179 12.35 11.12 -2.91
C MET A 179 13.62 11.96 -3.04
N GLU A 180 13.93 12.79 -2.06
CA GLU A 180 15.11 13.66 -2.03
C GLU A 180 15.95 13.38 -0.77
N PRO A 181 16.64 12.22 -0.70
CA PRO A 181 17.28 11.74 0.53
C PRO A 181 18.43 12.62 1.01
N HIS A 182 18.99 13.45 0.15
CA HIS A 182 20.03 14.43 0.50
C HIS A 182 19.47 15.66 1.26
N ILE A 183 18.17 15.93 1.17
CA ILE A 183 17.46 16.98 1.92
C ILE A 183 16.73 16.35 3.10
N TYR A 184 16.00 15.27 2.84
CA TYR A 184 15.15 14.58 3.81
C TYR A 184 15.08 13.08 3.46
N PRO A 185 15.65 12.20 4.31
CA PRO A 185 15.72 10.77 4.02
C PRO A 185 14.35 10.08 3.99
N GLY A 186 13.35 10.67 4.62
CA GLY A 186 12.01 10.08 4.71
C GLY A 186 12.04 8.69 5.34
N LEU A 187 11.17 7.81 4.86
CA LEU A 187 11.12 6.40 5.28
C LEU A 187 12.23 5.53 4.67
N GLY A 188 13.08 6.08 3.80
CA GLY A 188 14.21 5.36 3.21
C GLY A 188 13.88 4.49 2.01
N PHE A 189 12.78 4.78 1.29
CA PHE A 189 12.44 4.06 0.07
C PHE A 189 13.48 4.26 -1.03
N HIS A 190 13.76 3.18 -1.74
CA HIS A 190 14.54 3.23 -2.97
C HIS A 190 13.67 3.77 -4.12
N PHE A 191 14.21 4.76 -4.85
CA PHE A 191 13.55 5.37 -6.01
C PHE A 191 14.26 4.97 -7.30
N VAL A 192 13.54 4.32 -8.21
CA VAL A 192 13.99 4.08 -9.58
C VAL A 192 13.60 5.26 -10.46
N VAL A 193 14.59 5.92 -11.06
CA VAL A 193 14.37 7.08 -11.95
C VAL A 193 14.57 6.64 -13.40
N PRO A 194 13.50 6.64 -14.23
CA PRO A 194 13.65 6.32 -15.65
C PRO A 194 14.59 7.30 -16.36
N PRO A 195 15.46 6.85 -17.27
CA PRO A 195 16.37 7.71 -18.00
C PRO A 195 15.65 8.89 -18.68
N GLY A 196 16.19 10.10 -18.52
CA GLY A 196 15.64 11.33 -19.10
C GLY A 196 14.33 11.83 -18.47
N LYS A 197 13.85 11.22 -17.37
CA LYS A 197 12.59 11.58 -16.72
C LYS A 197 12.75 11.77 -15.20
N PRO A 198 13.56 12.74 -14.72
CA PRO A 198 13.91 12.88 -13.31
C PRO A 198 12.69 13.10 -12.38
N LEU A 199 11.61 13.73 -12.88
CA LEU A 199 10.39 13.96 -12.11
C LEU A 199 9.49 12.72 -12.01
N ARG A 200 9.86 11.61 -12.65
CA ARG A 200 9.10 10.35 -12.64
C ARG A 200 9.73 9.24 -11.79
N GLY A 201 10.53 9.63 -10.82
CA GLY A 201 11.06 8.67 -9.83
C GLY A 201 9.95 7.81 -9.23
N ASN A 202 10.19 6.51 -9.11
CA ASN A 202 9.23 5.50 -8.69
C ASN A 202 9.71 4.87 -7.37
N PRO A 203 9.03 5.09 -6.23
CA PRO A 203 9.37 4.44 -4.98
C PRO A 203 8.99 2.95 -5.09
N VAL A 204 9.96 2.06 -4.98
CA VAL A 204 9.76 0.63 -5.22
C VAL A 204 9.84 -0.24 -3.96
N GLY A 205 10.27 0.32 -2.83
CA GLY A 205 10.37 -0.36 -1.53
C GLY A 205 11.62 0.02 -0.76
N ILE A 206 11.82 -0.62 0.38
CA ILE A 206 12.99 -0.47 1.24
C ILE A 206 13.81 -1.75 1.14
N PRO A 207 15.08 -1.69 0.69
CA PRO A 207 15.92 -2.88 0.51
C PRO A 207 16.00 -3.72 1.79
N GLN A 208 15.82 -5.03 1.66
CA GLN A 208 15.89 -6.03 2.75
C GLN A 208 14.84 -5.87 3.87
N VAL A 209 13.93 -4.91 3.75
CA VAL A 209 12.86 -4.68 4.72
C VAL A 209 11.49 -4.92 4.10
N TRP A 210 11.18 -4.18 3.04
CA TRP A 210 9.90 -4.29 2.36
C TRP A 210 10.06 -3.94 0.88
N GLU A 211 10.21 -4.96 0.07
CA GLU A 211 10.53 -4.86 -1.35
C GLU A 211 9.29 -5.05 -2.21
N GLY A 212 9.09 -4.15 -3.17
CA GLY A 212 8.00 -4.26 -4.14
C GLY A 212 8.31 -5.29 -5.23
N PRO A 213 7.27 -5.86 -5.89
CA PRO A 213 7.43 -6.84 -6.96
C PRO A 213 7.80 -6.15 -8.29
N THR A 214 8.84 -5.34 -8.27
CA THR A 214 9.36 -4.61 -9.44
C THR A 214 10.89 -4.59 -9.42
N PRO A 215 11.57 -4.47 -10.56
CA PRO A 215 13.01 -4.21 -10.55
C PRO A 215 13.36 -2.94 -9.74
N PRO A 216 14.49 -2.93 -9.01
CA PRO A 216 15.57 -3.93 -9.02
C PRO A 216 15.40 -5.11 -8.06
N PHE A 217 14.33 -5.18 -7.27
CA PHE A 217 14.14 -6.23 -6.26
C PHE A 217 13.79 -7.59 -6.86
N VAL A 218 13.19 -7.60 -8.05
CA VAL A 218 12.98 -8.81 -8.84
C VAL A 218 13.71 -8.68 -10.18
N PRO A 219 14.23 -9.78 -10.74
CA PRO A 219 14.97 -9.74 -12.01
C PRO A 219 14.12 -9.30 -13.21
N SER A 220 12.84 -9.67 -13.24
CA SER A 220 11.90 -9.36 -14.32
C SER A 220 10.45 -9.28 -13.85
N MET A 221 9.55 -8.72 -14.65
CA MET A 221 8.12 -8.73 -14.35
C MET A 221 7.55 -10.15 -14.42
N LYS A 222 8.13 -11.05 -15.19
CA LYS A 222 7.79 -12.47 -15.15
C LYS A 222 8.04 -13.07 -13.77
N ASP A 223 9.19 -12.79 -13.17
CA ASP A 223 9.52 -13.27 -11.82
C ASP A 223 8.56 -12.66 -10.78
N ALA A 224 8.21 -11.38 -10.92
CA ALA A 224 7.23 -10.72 -10.06
C ALA A 224 5.86 -11.42 -10.08
N VAL A 225 5.32 -11.66 -11.28
CA VAL A 225 4.02 -12.32 -11.45
C VAL A 225 4.07 -13.77 -10.96
N THR A 226 5.12 -14.51 -11.32
CA THR A 226 5.28 -15.91 -10.92
C THR A 226 5.39 -16.05 -9.40
N SER A 227 6.16 -15.18 -8.75
CA SER A 227 6.29 -15.16 -7.29
C SER A 227 4.97 -14.83 -6.61
N LEU A 228 4.19 -13.88 -7.15
CA LEU A 228 2.87 -13.56 -6.63
C LEU A 228 1.90 -14.75 -6.75
N VAL A 229 1.90 -15.46 -7.88
CA VAL A 229 1.08 -16.66 -8.04
C VAL A 229 1.53 -17.76 -7.07
N ALA A 230 2.84 -17.95 -6.92
CA ALA A 230 3.40 -18.94 -6.00
C ALA A 230 3.09 -18.62 -4.52
N SER A 231 3.08 -17.35 -4.12
CA SER A 231 2.71 -16.94 -2.75
C SER A 231 1.25 -17.23 -2.42
N LYS A 232 0.39 -17.35 -3.42
CA LYS A 232 -1.02 -17.73 -3.27
C LYS A 232 -1.25 -19.24 -3.35
N PHE A 233 -0.77 -19.86 -4.40
CA PHE A 233 -1.14 -21.22 -4.78
C PHE A 233 0.03 -22.21 -4.78
N GLY A 234 1.25 -21.77 -4.51
CA GLY A 234 2.41 -22.64 -4.35
C GLY A 234 2.33 -23.52 -3.10
N PRO A 235 3.24 -24.46 -2.90
CA PRO A 235 3.22 -25.41 -1.79
C PRO A 235 3.15 -24.77 -0.41
N ASN A 236 3.71 -23.56 -0.25
CA ASN A 236 3.68 -22.75 0.98
C ASN A 236 2.76 -21.52 0.85
N GLY A 237 1.95 -21.45 -0.20
CA GLY A 237 1.06 -20.31 -0.45
C GLY A 237 -0.22 -20.38 0.36
N THR A 238 -0.89 -19.24 0.50
CA THR A 238 -2.13 -19.08 1.27
C THR A 238 -3.21 -20.10 0.93
N TYR A 239 -3.32 -20.52 -0.33
CA TYR A 239 -4.29 -21.51 -0.81
C TYR A 239 -3.66 -22.86 -1.15
N GLY A 240 -2.33 -22.98 -1.08
CA GLY A 240 -1.61 -24.22 -1.40
C GLY A 240 -1.85 -25.33 -0.39
N LYS A 241 -1.95 -24.97 0.89
CA LYS A 241 -2.24 -25.88 2.01
C LYS A 241 -3.30 -25.29 2.94
N PRO A 242 -4.58 -25.26 2.53
CA PRO A 242 -5.64 -24.64 3.32
C PRO A 242 -5.79 -25.20 4.74
N SER A 243 -5.40 -26.45 4.99
CA SER A 243 -5.43 -27.08 6.33
C SER A 243 -4.41 -26.51 7.31
N GLU A 244 -3.36 -25.86 6.83
CA GLU A 244 -2.32 -25.22 7.65
C GLU A 244 -2.59 -23.71 7.84
N GLN A 245 -3.67 -23.20 7.28
CA GLN A 245 -4.07 -21.80 7.36
C GLN A 245 -5.29 -21.64 8.29
N PRO A 246 -5.51 -20.48 8.91
CA PRO A 246 -6.62 -20.24 9.84
C PRO A 246 -7.99 -20.10 9.13
N TRP A 247 -8.29 -21.01 8.24
CA TRP A 247 -9.57 -21.06 7.55
C TRP A 247 -10.66 -21.69 8.42
N THR A 248 -11.74 -20.97 8.65
CA THR A 248 -12.92 -21.51 9.35
C THR A 248 -13.70 -22.49 8.49
N ASN A 249 -13.56 -22.40 7.17
CA ASN A 249 -14.20 -23.29 6.21
C ASN A 249 -13.20 -23.77 5.15
N LEU A 250 -12.59 -24.92 5.39
CA LEU A 250 -11.62 -25.53 4.49
C LEU A 250 -12.17 -25.83 3.10
N LYS A 251 -13.48 -26.20 2.99
CA LYS A 251 -14.11 -26.49 1.68
C LYS A 251 -14.20 -25.21 0.84
N ALA A 252 -14.48 -24.06 1.47
CA ALA A 252 -14.50 -22.78 0.77
C ALA A 252 -13.10 -22.39 0.30
N ALA A 253 -12.08 -22.58 1.13
CA ALA A 253 -10.68 -22.31 0.77
C ALA A 253 -10.22 -23.16 -0.43
N GLN A 254 -10.61 -24.43 -0.50
CA GLN A 254 -10.30 -25.33 -1.60
C GLN A 254 -11.01 -24.98 -2.93
N GLN A 255 -12.07 -24.17 -2.86
CA GLN A 255 -12.84 -23.72 -4.04
C GLN A 255 -12.30 -22.41 -4.65
N VAL A 256 -11.31 -21.77 -4.03
CA VAL A 256 -10.68 -20.57 -4.60
C VAL A 256 -10.02 -20.94 -5.92
N PRO A 257 -10.46 -20.35 -7.06
CA PRO A 257 -9.94 -20.71 -8.36
C PRO A 257 -8.49 -20.26 -8.51
N GLN A 258 -7.66 -21.12 -9.06
CA GLN A 258 -6.30 -20.75 -9.46
C GLN A 258 -6.35 -19.87 -10.71
N HIS A 259 -5.33 -19.03 -10.86
CA HIS A 259 -5.16 -18.26 -12.08
C HIS A 259 -4.75 -19.19 -13.24
N SER A 260 -5.38 -19.03 -14.41
CA SER A 260 -5.03 -19.78 -15.60
C SER A 260 -3.67 -19.37 -16.17
N GLU A 261 -3.01 -20.23 -16.89
CA GLU A 261 -1.77 -19.90 -17.61
C GLU A 261 -1.97 -18.71 -18.56
N ARG A 262 -3.13 -18.61 -19.23
CA ARG A 262 -3.46 -17.49 -20.11
C ARG A 262 -3.55 -16.16 -19.38
N ALA A 263 -4.13 -16.14 -18.18
CA ALA A 263 -4.20 -14.93 -17.36
C ALA A 263 -2.80 -14.53 -16.86
N ILE A 264 -1.99 -15.51 -16.47
CA ILE A 264 -0.60 -15.30 -16.03
C ILE A 264 0.23 -14.74 -17.21
N ASP A 265 0.18 -15.36 -18.38
CA ASP A 265 0.94 -14.93 -19.57
C ASP A 265 0.52 -13.53 -20.03
N ALA A 266 -0.77 -13.23 -20.04
CA ALA A 266 -1.28 -11.90 -20.38
C ALA A 266 -0.81 -10.84 -19.35
N THR A 267 -0.79 -11.20 -18.07
CA THR A 267 -0.29 -10.29 -17.01
C THR A 267 1.21 -10.02 -17.17
N ILE A 268 2.00 -11.03 -17.47
CA ILE A 268 3.44 -10.90 -17.76
C ILE A 268 3.66 -9.99 -18.97
N ALA A 269 2.98 -10.27 -20.09
CA ALA A 269 3.13 -9.49 -21.31
C ALA A 269 2.77 -8.01 -21.13
N PHE A 270 1.69 -7.75 -20.38
CA PHE A 270 1.29 -6.39 -20.04
C PHE A 270 2.34 -5.69 -19.15
N ALA A 271 2.80 -6.36 -18.11
CA ALA A 271 3.74 -5.78 -17.15
C ALA A 271 5.11 -5.50 -17.80
N ASP A 272 5.57 -6.40 -18.66
CA ASP A 272 6.79 -6.22 -19.48
C ASP A 272 6.67 -5.06 -20.46
N TYR A 273 5.49 -4.90 -21.11
CA TYR A 273 5.21 -3.76 -21.98
C TYR A 273 5.30 -2.44 -21.20
N VAL A 274 4.64 -2.37 -20.04
CA VAL A 274 4.63 -1.15 -19.22
C VAL A 274 6.05 -0.79 -18.77
N LEU A 275 6.79 -1.77 -18.23
CA LEU A 275 8.18 -1.54 -17.79
C LEU A 275 9.07 -1.12 -18.95
N GLY A 276 8.98 -1.81 -20.11
CA GLY A 276 9.77 -1.49 -21.30
C GLY A 276 9.48 -0.13 -21.91
N THR A 277 8.19 0.26 -21.93
CA THR A 277 7.76 1.53 -22.54
C THR A 277 8.00 2.73 -21.62
N TYR A 278 7.75 2.59 -20.33
CA TYR A 278 7.78 3.69 -19.37
C TYR A 278 9.03 3.71 -18.49
N GLY A 279 9.83 2.64 -18.48
CA GLY A 279 10.99 2.47 -17.61
C GLY A 279 10.63 2.34 -16.12
N ARG A 280 9.36 2.08 -15.83
CA ARG A 280 8.78 1.91 -14.48
C ARG A 280 7.51 1.07 -14.53
N PHE A 281 7.14 0.49 -13.40
CA PHE A 281 5.85 -0.18 -13.21
C PHE A 281 5.27 0.24 -11.85
N PRO A 282 3.98 0.66 -11.79
CA PRO A 282 3.07 0.98 -12.90
C PRO A 282 3.51 2.21 -13.75
N ALA A 283 2.80 2.48 -14.87
CA ALA A 283 3.19 3.52 -15.82
C ALA A 283 3.06 4.94 -15.25
N HIS A 284 1.91 5.27 -14.65
CA HIS A 284 1.54 6.60 -14.17
C HIS A 284 1.36 6.67 -12.66
N ALA A 285 0.99 5.58 -12.01
CA ALA A 285 0.97 5.46 -10.55
C ALA A 285 2.37 5.19 -9.99
N ASP A 286 2.62 5.53 -8.73
CA ASP A 286 3.82 5.11 -8.01
C ASP A 286 3.70 3.66 -7.55
N ALA A 287 4.78 2.89 -7.57
CA ALA A 287 4.75 1.49 -7.14
C ALA A 287 4.47 1.34 -5.65
N CYS A 288 4.90 2.32 -4.84
CA CYS A 288 4.50 2.45 -3.44
C CYS A 288 3.98 3.86 -3.19
N LYS A 289 2.91 3.99 -2.40
CA LYS A 289 2.23 5.27 -2.20
C LYS A 289 1.71 5.43 -0.77
N SER A 290 1.94 6.62 -0.19
CA SER A 290 1.30 7.08 1.04
C SER A 290 0.56 8.39 0.77
N ILE A 291 -0.68 8.51 1.22
CA ILE A 291 -1.54 9.67 0.93
C ILE A 291 -1.97 10.34 2.23
N VAL A 292 -2.27 9.53 3.22
CA VAL A 292 -2.77 9.98 4.52
C VAL A 292 -1.89 9.43 5.65
N ALA A 293 -1.90 10.11 6.77
CA ALA A 293 -1.32 9.65 8.03
C ALA A 293 -2.35 9.81 9.15
N CYS A 294 -2.17 9.06 10.22
CA CYS A 294 -2.99 9.18 11.43
C CYS A 294 -2.09 9.50 12.61
N GLN A 295 -2.31 10.64 13.24
CA GLN A 295 -1.57 11.02 14.44
C GLN A 295 -2.32 10.61 15.70
N THR A 296 -1.59 10.16 16.70
CA THR A 296 -2.09 9.83 18.05
C THR A 296 -1.25 10.53 19.10
N HIS A 297 -1.92 11.07 20.14
CA HIS A 297 -1.27 11.71 21.28
C HIS A 297 -2.16 11.64 22.52
N HIS A 298 -1.58 11.86 23.70
CA HIS A 298 -2.35 12.08 24.90
C HIS A 298 -3.09 13.43 24.82
N LEU A 299 -4.26 13.52 25.45
CA LEU A 299 -4.93 14.80 25.61
C LEU A 299 -4.19 15.63 26.67
N ASP A 300 -4.13 16.94 26.47
CA ASP A 300 -3.54 17.87 27.41
C ASP A 300 -4.57 18.19 28.53
N GLU A 301 -4.46 17.45 29.64
CA GLU A 301 -5.40 17.59 30.76
C GLU A 301 -5.40 19.01 31.36
N GLU A 302 -4.24 19.68 31.45
CA GLU A 302 -4.13 21.04 31.97
C GLU A 302 -4.85 22.05 31.07
N PHE A 303 -4.70 21.88 29.74
CA PHE A 303 -5.42 22.70 28.77
C PHE A 303 -6.93 22.50 28.90
N TYR A 304 -7.39 21.25 28.98
CA TYR A 304 -8.82 20.96 29.13
C TYR A 304 -9.37 21.47 30.45
N ALA A 305 -8.67 21.31 31.58
CA ALA A 305 -9.09 21.81 32.87
C ALA A 305 -9.16 23.35 32.92
N THR A 306 -8.29 24.04 32.15
CA THR A 306 -8.25 25.50 32.09
C THR A 306 -9.39 26.09 31.24
N PHE A 307 -9.69 25.50 30.10
CA PHE A 307 -10.54 26.13 29.09
C PHE A 307 -11.90 25.47 28.90
N TYR A 308 -12.13 24.29 29.45
CA TYR A 308 -13.35 23.51 29.24
C TYR A 308 -13.93 22.95 30.54
N PRO A 309 -15.24 22.64 30.57
CA PRO A 309 -15.85 21.95 31.72
C PRO A 309 -15.25 20.54 31.89
N ASP A 310 -15.21 20.04 33.12
CA ASP A 310 -14.67 18.72 33.48
C ASP A 310 -15.28 17.56 32.67
N SER A 311 -16.54 17.71 32.26
CA SER A 311 -17.22 16.71 31.41
C SER A 311 -16.71 16.61 29.97
N THR A 312 -15.82 17.53 29.56
CA THR A 312 -15.28 17.55 28.19
C THR A 312 -14.18 16.50 27.98
N LEU A 313 -13.40 16.22 29.05
CA LEU A 313 -12.38 15.20 29.01
C LEU A 313 -13.03 13.82 29.18
N PRO A 314 -12.89 12.88 28.19
CA PRO A 314 -13.51 11.56 28.27
C PRO A 314 -13.00 10.73 29.47
N ASP A 315 -13.88 9.98 30.11
CA ASP A 315 -13.50 9.05 31.18
C ASP A 315 -12.50 8.01 30.71
N ALA A 316 -12.60 7.56 29.46
CA ALA A 316 -11.64 6.64 28.83
C ALA A 316 -10.19 7.21 28.83
N HIS A 317 -10.02 8.53 28.69
CA HIS A 317 -8.68 9.15 28.81
C HIS A 317 -8.14 9.07 30.24
N ARG A 318 -8.97 9.39 31.24
CA ARG A 318 -8.56 9.29 32.65
C ARG A 318 -8.19 7.86 33.04
N GLU A 319 -8.96 6.89 32.57
CA GLU A 319 -8.70 5.47 32.77
C GLU A 319 -7.38 5.05 32.08
N HIS A 320 -7.15 5.48 30.84
CA HIS A 320 -5.92 5.21 30.10
C HIS A 320 -4.70 5.76 30.87
N MET A 321 -4.74 7.02 31.30
CA MET A 321 -3.65 7.64 32.06
C MET A 321 -3.41 6.92 33.39
N HIS A 322 -4.48 6.52 34.08
CA HIS A 322 -4.38 5.79 35.33
C HIS A 322 -3.76 4.40 35.17
N VAL A 323 -4.18 3.63 34.15
CA VAL A 323 -3.73 2.25 33.96
C VAL A 323 -2.33 2.16 33.36
N TRP A 324 -1.99 3.06 32.45
CA TRP A 324 -0.77 2.93 31.65
C TRP A 324 0.34 3.91 32.01
N HIS A 325 0.03 5.02 32.71
CA HIS A 325 0.97 6.12 32.94
C HIS A 325 1.04 6.59 34.43
N SER A 326 0.28 6.00 35.33
CA SER A 326 0.42 6.25 36.78
C SER A 326 1.64 5.50 37.34
N HIS A 327 2.77 6.20 37.39
CA HIS A 327 3.99 5.74 38.08
C HIS A 327 4.36 6.67 39.21
#